data_65521acb85ab6747a61b875fc9102d6f
#
_entry.id   65521acb85ab6747a61b875fc9102d6f
#
_cell.length_a   1.000
_cell.length_b   1.000
_cell.length_c   1.000
_cell.angle_alpha   90.00
_cell.angle_beta   90.00
_cell.angle_gamma   90.00
#
_symmetry.space_group_name_H-M   'P 1'
#
loop_
_entity.id
_entity.type
_entity.pdbx_description
1 polymer ?
#
loop_
_entity_poly.entity_id
_entity_poly.type
_entity_poly.pdbx_seq_one_letter_code
_entity_poly.pdbx_strand_id
1 'polypeptide(L)'
;MNTTNSESDDNLKSAENYYNAMLAKDFHKMTSYLHNDVHFIGPLAEMHGKDNIVTAAKNFGGILQDIQIRSRFAVDNQIMFAYDMIVPVPIGKFRAAVLMEFTDRLISKIELFYDASPFEEKKSEIFSQ
;
A
#
# COMPACT_ATOMS: atom_id res chain seq x y z
N MET A 1 -21.78 16.43 13.76
CA MET A 1 -20.71 15.67 13.13
C MET A 1 -19.71 16.63 12.53
N ASN A 2 -18.46 16.45 12.78
CA ASN A 2 -17.45 17.38 12.27
C ASN A 2 -16.88 16.92 10.94
N THR A 3 -16.26 17.86 10.23
CA THR A 3 -15.68 17.57 8.90
C THR A 3 -14.50 16.62 8.96
N THR A 4 -13.80 16.57 10.10
CA THR A 4 -12.65 15.69 10.28
C THR A 4 -13.04 14.22 10.11
N ASN A 5 -14.18 13.80 10.70
CA ASN A 5 -14.66 12.43 10.56
C ASN A 5 -14.98 12.08 9.11
N SER A 6 -15.61 13.03 8.39
CA SER A 6 -15.95 12.82 6.98
C SER A 6 -14.70 12.68 6.12
N GLU A 7 -13.70 13.52 6.36
CA GLU A 7 -12.43 13.46 5.64
C GLU A 7 -11.69 12.17 5.94
N SER A 8 -11.66 11.76 7.21
CA SER A 8 -11.04 10.49 7.61
C SER A 8 -11.72 9.30 6.94
N ASP A 9 -13.06 9.32 6.84
CA ASP A 9 -13.82 8.26 6.19
C ASP A 9 -13.50 8.20 4.70
N ASP A 10 -13.38 9.35 4.04
CA ASP A 10 -13.02 9.40 2.63
C ASP A 10 -11.61 8.88 2.38
N ASN A 11 -10.68 9.26 3.25
CA ASN A 11 -9.30 8.79 3.15
C ASN A 11 -9.22 7.28 3.37
N LEU A 12 -9.98 6.76 4.34
CA LEU A 12 -10.05 5.33 4.60
C LEU A 12 -10.52 4.58 3.36
N LYS A 13 -11.56 5.09 2.71
CA LYS A 13 -12.10 4.49 1.50
C LYS A 13 -11.10 4.54 0.34
N SER A 14 -10.41 5.65 0.19
CA SER A 14 -9.36 5.79 -0.83
C SER A 14 -8.23 4.79 -0.60
N ALA A 15 -7.84 4.58 0.65
CA ALA A 15 -6.79 3.60 0.98
C ALA A 15 -7.25 2.17 0.64
N GLU A 16 -8.50 1.83 0.94
CA GLU A 16 -9.05 0.52 0.57
C GLU A 16 -9.11 0.36 -0.95
N ASN A 17 -9.57 1.39 -1.64
CA ASN A 17 -9.66 1.36 -3.10
C ASN A 17 -8.28 1.25 -3.76
N TYR A 18 -7.27 1.85 -3.16
CA TYR A 18 -5.89 1.72 -3.63
C TYR A 18 -5.47 0.24 -3.65
N TYR A 19 -5.70 -0.49 -2.55
CA TYR A 19 -5.35 -1.91 -2.48
C TYR A 19 -6.24 -2.77 -3.36
N ASN A 20 -7.53 -2.43 -3.48
CA ASN A 20 -8.42 -3.15 -4.37
C ASN A 20 -7.98 -3.02 -5.83
N ALA A 21 -7.54 -1.83 -6.23
CA ALA A 21 -7.02 -1.60 -7.57
C ALA A 21 -5.74 -2.38 -7.82
N MET A 22 -4.86 -2.42 -6.82
CA MET A 22 -3.62 -3.20 -6.90
C MET A 22 -3.94 -4.69 -7.09
N LEU A 23 -4.86 -5.22 -6.30
CA LEU A 23 -5.26 -6.62 -6.37
C LEU A 23 -5.92 -6.97 -7.72
N ALA A 24 -6.70 -6.03 -8.25
CA ALA A 24 -7.32 -6.18 -9.56
C ALA A 24 -6.34 -5.94 -10.72
N LYS A 25 -5.12 -5.53 -10.41
CA LYS A 25 -4.08 -5.19 -11.38
C LYS A 25 -4.48 -4.03 -12.29
N ASP A 26 -5.32 -3.14 -11.77
CA ASP A 26 -5.71 -1.89 -12.41
C ASP A 26 -4.77 -0.79 -11.91
N PHE A 27 -3.57 -0.77 -12.47
CA PHE A 27 -2.52 0.11 -12.00
C PHE A 27 -2.75 1.57 -12.35
N HIS A 28 -3.51 1.83 -13.41
CA HIS A 28 -3.92 3.19 -13.75
C HIS A 28 -4.81 3.77 -12.63
N LYS A 29 -5.82 2.99 -12.23
CA LYS A 29 -6.71 3.41 -11.15
C LYS A 29 -5.96 3.54 -9.83
N MET A 30 -5.08 2.59 -9.54
CA MET A 30 -4.26 2.62 -8.33
C MET A 30 -3.47 3.93 -8.25
N THR A 31 -2.86 4.33 -9.35
CA THR A 31 -2.05 5.55 -9.44
C THR A 31 -2.87 6.80 -9.13
N SER A 32 -4.17 6.79 -9.47
CA SER A 32 -5.04 7.96 -9.26
C SER A 32 -5.22 8.33 -7.79
N TYR A 33 -4.90 7.42 -6.88
CA TYR A 33 -5.01 7.68 -5.43
C TYR A 33 -3.72 8.26 -4.85
N LEU A 34 -2.64 8.33 -5.64
CA LEU A 34 -1.33 8.76 -5.16
C LEU A 34 -1.07 10.23 -5.43
N HIS A 35 -0.50 10.91 -4.45
CA HIS A 35 0.04 12.25 -4.63
C HIS A 35 1.28 12.17 -5.51
N ASN A 36 1.54 13.22 -6.31
CA ASN A 36 2.71 13.25 -7.19
C ASN A 36 4.02 13.02 -6.44
N ASP A 37 4.12 13.54 -5.22
CA ASP A 37 5.34 13.48 -4.40
C ASP A 37 5.28 12.36 -3.36
N VAL A 38 4.47 11.33 -3.60
CA VAL A 38 4.29 10.25 -2.65
C VAL A 38 5.63 9.60 -2.24
N HIS A 39 5.76 9.34 -0.96
CA HIS A 39 6.96 8.75 -0.36
C HIS A 39 6.60 7.39 0.21
N PHE A 40 7.29 6.36 -0.24
CA PHE A 40 7.11 4.98 0.22
C PHE A 40 8.30 4.56 1.07
N ILE A 41 8.02 4.01 2.25
CA ILE A 41 9.02 3.46 3.15
C ILE A 41 8.61 2.04 3.49
N GLY A 42 9.45 1.08 3.16
CA GLY A 42 9.19 -0.32 3.51
C GLY A 42 10.47 -0.99 3.98
N PRO A 43 10.38 -2.24 4.45
CA PRO A 43 11.56 -2.95 4.95
C PRO A 43 12.61 -3.23 3.89
N LEU A 44 12.23 -3.31 2.62
CA LEU A 44 13.15 -3.65 1.52
C LEU A 44 13.51 -2.47 0.64
N ALA A 45 12.77 -1.36 0.70
CA ALA A 45 12.98 -0.25 -0.21
C ALA A 45 12.39 1.03 0.32
N GLU A 46 12.97 2.15 -0.08
CA GLU A 46 12.41 3.47 0.11
C GLU A 46 12.38 4.15 -1.25
N MET A 47 11.25 4.74 -1.62
CA MET A 47 11.05 5.30 -2.95
C MET A 47 10.27 6.61 -2.88
N HIS A 48 10.52 7.48 -3.86
CA HIS A 48 9.80 8.74 -4.02
C HIS A 48 9.17 8.81 -5.39
N GLY A 49 7.98 9.40 -5.47
CA GLY A 49 7.28 9.67 -6.71
C GLY A 49 6.42 8.51 -7.17
N LYS A 50 5.35 8.85 -7.90
CA LYS A 50 4.36 7.87 -8.36
C LYS A 50 4.96 6.77 -9.22
N ASP A 51 5.84 7.15 -10.16
CA ASP A 51 6.32 6.21 -11.17
C ASP A 51 7.08 5.06 -10.55
N ASN A 52 7.93 5.36 -9.57
CA ASN A 52 8.70 4.33 -8.89
C ASN A 52 7.80 3.38 -8.09
N ILE A 53 6.80 3.95 -7.42
CA ILE A 53 5.86 3.16 -6.64
C ILE A 53 5.02 2.27 -7.54
N VAL A 54 4.56 2.80 -8.68
CA VAL A 54 3.77 2.02 -9.63
C VAL A 54 4.58 0.87 -10.21
N THR A 55 5.85 1.12 -10.55
CA THR A 55 6.72 0.07 -11.07
C THR A 55 6.88 -1.06 -10.06
N ALA A 56 7.15 -0.73 -8.80
CA ALA A 56 7.27 -1.73 -7.74
C ALA A 56 5.94 -2.47 -7.51
N ALA A 57 4.82 -1.73 -7.55
CA ALA A 57 3.50 -2.32 -7.38
C ALA A 57 3.15 -3.28 -8.51
N LYS A 58 3.53 -2.97 -9.73
CA LYS A 58 3.33 -3.88 -10.86
C LYS A 58 4.10 -5.18 -10.67
N ASN A 59 5.34 -5.08 -10.21
CA ASN A 59 6.16 -6.26 -9.96
C ASN A 59 5.58 -7.11 -8.83
N PHE A 60 5.19 -6.46 -7.73
CA PHE A 60 4.58 -7.17 -6.60
C PHE A 60 3.18 -7.69 -6.95
N GLY A 61 2.39 -6.89 -7.66
CA GLY A 61 1.05 -7.25 -8.08
C GLY A 61 1.01 -8.49 -8.95
N GLY A 62 2.12 -8.79 -9.64
CA GLY A 62 2.23 -10.00 -10.44
C GLY A 62 2.19 -11.28 -9.62
N ILE A 63 2.56 -11.21 -8.33
CA ILE A 63 2.55 -12.38 -7.45
C ILE A 63 1.47 -12.30 -6.39
N LEU A 64 0.86 -11.14 -6.17
CA LEU A 64 -0.15 -10.95 -5.13
C LEU A 64 -1.43 -11.66 -5.50
N GLN A 65 -1.90 -12.55 -4.62
CA GLN A 65 -3.10 -13.36 -4.84
C GLN A 65 -4.31 -12.81 -4.10
N ASP A 66 -4.11 -12.24 -2.90
CA ASP A 66 -5.22 -11.70 -2.11
C ASP A 66 -4.69 -10.76 -1.03
N ILE A 67 -5.59 -9.90 -0.54
CA ILE A 67 -5.34 -9.00 0.58
C ILE A 67 -6.56 -9.09 1.49
N GLN A 68 -6.35 -9.39 2.77
CA GLN A 68 -7.41 -9.51 3.75
C GLN A 68 -7.21 -8.47 4.85
N ILE A 69 -7.96 -7.39 4.79
CA ILE A 69 -7.84 -6.31 5.78
C ILE A 69 -8.55 -6.73 7.06
N ARG A 70 -7.80 -6.85 8.15
CA ARG A 70 -8.32 -7.30 9.44
C ARG A 70 -8.79 -6.17 10.34
N SER A 71 -8.10 -5.03 10.28
CA SER A 71 -8.44 -3.88 11.12
C SER A 71 -8.17 -2.58 10.38
N ARG A 72 -9.00 -1.58 10.62
CA ARG A 72 -8.94 -0.28 9.95
C ARG A 72 -9.01 0.81 11.00
N PHE A 73 -8.12 1.78 10.89
CA PHE A 73 -8.09 2.93 11.78
C PHE A 73 -7.87 4.20 10.97
N ALA A 74 -8.55 5.27 11.34
CA ALA A 74 -8.41 6.56 10.69
C ALA A 74 -8.41 7.65 11.75
N VAL A 75 -7.38 8.50 11.73
CA VAL A 75 -7.26 9.65 12.61
C VAL A 75 -6.71 10.81 11.79
N ASP A 76 -7.49 11.89 11.68
CA ASP A 76 -7.11 13.08 10.92
C ASP A 76 -6.75 12.70 9.48
N ASN A 77 -5.52 12.95 9.06
CA ASN A 77 -5.07 12.62 7.70
C ASN A 77 -4.29 11.31 7.65
N GLN A 78 -4.41 10.47 8.67
CA GLN A 78 -3.68 9.20 8.73
C GLN A 78 -4.62 8.01 8.74
N ILE A 79 -4.23 6.98 7.99
CA ILE A 79 -4.96 5.72 7.92
C ILE A 79 -3.99 4.60 8.30
N MET A 80 -4.47 3.63 9.08
CA MET A 80 -3.69 2.44 9.39
C MET A 80 -4.52 1.19 9.17
N PHE A 81 -3.95 0.23 8.47
CA PHE A 81 -4.52 -1.11 8.31
C PHE A 81 -3.60 -2.14 8.93
N ALA A 82 -4.21 -3.14 9.58
CA ALA A 82 -3.56 -4.42 9.85
C ALA A 82 -4.18 -5.42 8.88
N TYR A 83 -3.37 -6.12 8.09
CA TYR A 83 -3.89 -6.96 7.04
C TYR A 83 -2.99 -8.18 6.78
N ASP A 84 -3.56 -9.16 6.11
CA ASP A 84 -2.82 -10.32 5.63
C ASP A 84 -2.71 -10.24 4.13
N MET A 85 -1.53 -10.51 3.60
CA MET A 85 -1.31 -10.61 2.17
C MET A 85 -1.03 -12.06 1.82
N ILE A 86 -1.50 -12.49 0.67
CA ILE A 86 -1.34 -13.86 0.21
C ILE A 86 -0.57 -13.84 -1.11
N VAL A 87 0.56 -14.52 -1.13
CA VAL A 87 1.42 -14.69 -2.30
C VAL A 87 1.71 -16.18 -2.46
N PRO A 88 2.33 -16.60 -3.57
CA PRO A 88 2.61 -18.02 -3.79
C PRO A 88 3.50 -18.61 -2.70
N VAL A 89 3.31 -19.93 -2.45
CA VAL A 89 4.21 -20.69 -1.60
C VAL A 89 5.62 -20.61 -2.20
N PRO A 90 6.68 -20.69 -1.37
CA PRO A 90 6.71 -21.06 0.06
C PRO A 90 6.36 -19.92 1.02
N ILE A 91 6.25 -18.68 0.57
CA ILE A 91 5.95 -17.55 1.46
C ILE A 91 4.51 -17.64 1.96
N GLY A 92 3.55 -17.77 1.03
CA GLY A 92 2.14 -17.93 1.37
C GLY A 92 1.55 -16.69 2.00
N LYS A 93 0.90 -16.87 3.15
CA LYS A 93 0.22 -15.80 3.88
C LYS A 93 1.18 -15.13 4.85
N PHE A 94 1.21 -13.80 4.84
CA PHE A 94 2.02 -13.05 5.80
C PHE A 94 1.28 -11.83 6.31
N ARG A 95 1.62 -11.43 7.54
CA ARG A 95 0.99 -10.30 8.23
C ARG A 95 1.74 -9.02 7.91
N ALA A 96 0.98 -7.94 7.74
CA ALA A 96 1.54 -6.63 7.47
C ALA A 96 0.69 -5.55 8.14
N ALA A 97 1.28 -4.39 8.31
CA ALA A 97 0.58 -3.18 8.70
C ALA A 97 1.05 -2.05 7.81
N VAL A 98 0.18 -1.11 7.52
CA VAL A 98 0.53 0.06 6.73
C VAL A 98 0.00 1.31 7.41
N LEU A 99 0.85 2.35 7.45
CA LEU A 99 0.47 3.68 7.89
C LEU A 99 0.53 4.58 6.67
N MET A 100 -0.59 5.19 6.30
CA MET A 100 -0.67 6.13 5.20
C MET A 100 -0.95 7.53 5.70
N GLU A 101 -0.33 8.52 5.06
CA GLU A 101 -0.68 9.92 5.26
C GLU A 101 -1.27 10.46 3.98
N PHE A 102 -2.23 11.36 4.13
CA PHE A 102 -2.93 11.98 3.01
C PHE A 102 -2.67 13.47 2.99
N THR A 103 -2.47 14.01 1.79
CA THR A 103 -2.35 15.44 1.52
C THR A 103 -3.29 15.75 0.36
N ASP A 104 -4.21 16.68 0.56
CA ASP A 104 -5.20 17.04 -0.47
C ASP A 104 -5.98 15.81 -0.95
N ARG A 105 -6.33 14.94 -0.03
CA ARG A 105 -7.12 13.71 -0.28
C ARG A 105 -6.37 12.65 -1.10
N LEU A 106 -5.07 12.82 -1.33
CA LEU A 106 -4.23 11.87 -2.03
C LEU A 106 -3.21 11.27 -1.08
N ILE A 107 -2.82 10.03 -1.33
CA ILE A 107 -1.84 9.33 -0.51
C ILE A 107 -0.47 9.96 -0.74
N SER A 108 0.05 10.63 0.29
CA SER A 108 1.35 11.30 0.21
C SER A 108 2.47 10.53 0.87
N LYS A 109 2.13 9.55 1.71
CA LYS A 109 3.14 8.71 2.36
C LYS A 109 2.56 7.33 2.61
N ILE A 110 3.37 6.30 2.35
CA ILE A 110 3.03 4.91 2.63
C ILE A 110 4.18 4.32 3.43
N GLU A 111 3.93 3.95 4.66
CA GLU A 111 4.92 3.31 5.51
C GLU A 111 4.46 1.88 5.80
N LEU A 112 5.20 0.91 5.30
CA LEU A 112 4.80 -0.50 5.31
C LEU A 112 5.67 -1.28 6.29
N PHE A 113 5.02 -2.11 7.11
CA PHE A 113 5.66 -2.93 8.15
C PHE A 113 5.33 -4.39 7.92
N TYR A 114 6.35 -5.21 7.77
CA TYR A 114 6.20 -6.67 7.70
C TYR A 114 7.57 -7.32 7.92
N ASP A 115 7.56 -8.62 8.21
CA ASP A 115 8.80 -9.38 8.30
C ASP A 115 9.31 -9.64 6.88
N ALA A 116 10.41 -8.99 6.53
CA ALA A 116 10.95 -9.05 5.17
C ALA A 116 11.84 -10.26 4.92
N SER A 117 12.17 -11.04 5.95
CA SER A 117 13.10 -12.17 5.82
C SER A 117 12.75 -13.12 4.68
N PRO A 118 11.48 -13.54 4.51
CA PRO A 118 11.12 -14.45 3.42
C PRO A 118 11.29 -13.85 2.03
N PHE A 119 11.42 -12.54 1.94
CA PHE A 119 11.48 -11.81 0.65
C PHE A 119 12.90 -11.42 0.24
N GLU A 120 13.89 -11.70 1.04
CA GLU A 120 15.26 -11.25 0.73
C GLU A 120 15.74 -11.79 -0.61
N GLU A 121 15.42 -13.05 -0.93
CA GLU A 121 15.81 -13.66 -2.20
C GLU A 121 15.04 -13.08 -3.40
N LYS A 122 13.90 -12.44 -3.13
CA LYS A 122 13.04 -11.89 -4.20
C LYS A 122 13.13 -10.39 -4.31
N LYS A 123 14.00 -9.76 -3.51
CA LYS A 123 14.13 -8.32 -3.47
C LYS A 123 14.40 -7.73 -4.85
N SER A 124 15.33 -8.32 -5.60
CA SER A 124 15.70 -7.81 -6.91
C SER A 124 14.57 -7.96 -7.92
N GLU A 125 13.72 -8.99 -7.78
CA GLU A 125 12.59 -9.19 -8.68
C GLU A 125 11.52 -8.11 -8.50
N ILE A 126 11.34 -7.63 -7.25
CA ILE A 126 10.30 -6.66 -6.93
C ILE A 126 10.79 -5.23 -7.15
N PHE A 127 12.02 -4.95 -6.76
CA PHE A 127 12.55 -3.58 -6.69
C PHE A 127 13.66 -3.28 -7.70
N SER A 128 13.98 -4.22 -8.57
CA SER A 128 15.00 -3.95 -9.59
C SER A 128 14.48 -2.97 -10.63
N GLN A 129 15.40 -2.24 -11.19
CA GLN A 129 15.13 -1.26 -12.24
C GLN A 129 15.09 -1.89 -13.61
#